data_5f5f0575d02f27ab380af1846cf094ca
#
_entry.id   5f5f0575d02f27ab380af1846cf094ca
#
_cell.length_a   1.000
_cell.length_b   1.000
_cell.length_c   1.000
_cell.angle_alpha   90.00
_cell.angle_beta   90.00
_cell.angle_gamma   90.00
#
_symmetry.space_group_name_H-M   'P 1'
#
loop_
_entity.id
_entity.type
_entity.pdbx_description
1 polymer ?
#
loop_
_entity_poly.entity_id
_entity_poly.type
_entity_poly.pdbx_seq_one_letter_code
_entity_poly.pdbx_strand_id
1 'polypeptide(L)'
;MNKKKLIQINTVCNTSTGRIMLQIQKAAEERGYEALSLVGRRKVPDNINCKKIGNGVSFWIHVAITTLFDRHGYGSFLVTKRLIKIIKQENPDIIHLHNIHGYYLCVPLLFEYFKNEFKGRLFWTFHDCWPMTGHCAYFTEAGCERWKSGCFECPNKNQYPVSLLMDASTQNYINKKNFFTDLKHLVIIVPSQWLADIVEQSYMNKYPIEIIPNGIDLDRFHYTIDAQVIEKYGIKNDKMIILGVANVWESRKGLDVFLELSKVVGEEYQIVLVGVNKFQKSKLPQNVIGIERTDRQEELVSLYSSAMVFINPSTEETFSMVTVEAMACGTPVIVLDTSAVKELVNEDCGIVLSDSRITSYLKAIELIKAKGMPRALVARQAQRYELKQSMEMILNLYEKIY
;
A
#
# COMPACT_ATOMS: atom_id res chain seq x y z
N MET A 1 -1.38 31.20 -20.38
CA MET A 1 -0.71 30.89 -19.08
C MET A 1 0.11 29.62 -19.25
N ASN A 2 1.36 29.60 -18.79
CA ASN A 2 2.14 28.36 -18.81
C ASN A 2 1.47 27.33 -17.90
N LYS A 3 1.32 26.10 -18.41
CA LYS A 3 0.79 24.99 -17.60
C LYS A 3 1.73 24.68 -16.44
N LYS A 4 1.20 24.45 -15.24
CA LYS A 4 2.00 23.96 -14.12
C LYS A 4 2.52 22.57 -14.42
N LYS A 5 3.78 22.30 -14.07
CA LYS A 5 4.46 21.02 -14.31
C LYS A 5 4.53 20.18 -13.03
N LEU A 6 4.08 18.94 -13.13
CA LEU A 6 4.14 17.93 -12.08
C LEU A 6 5.06 16.77 -12.47
N ILE A 7 6.06 16.46 -11.65
CA ILE A 7 6.78 15.19 -11.74
C ILE A 7 6.42 14.30 -10.56
N GLN A 8 6.03 13.06 -10.84
CA GLN A 8 5.84 12.04 -9.82
C GLN A 8 6.95 11.00 -9.87
N ILE A 9 7.40 10.50 -8.70
CA ILE A 9 8.50 9.53 -8.60
C ILE A 9 8.04 8.34 -7.75
N ASN A 10 8.09 7.12 -8.35
CA ASN A 10 7.73 5.88 -7.66
C ASN A 10 8.63 4.72 -8.08
N THR A 11 8.60 3.64 -7.33
CA THR A 11 9.31 2.40 -7.65
C THR A 11 8.81 1.76 -8.94
N VAL A 12 7.49 1.64 -9.10
CA VAL A 12 6.80 0.99 -10.22
C VAL A 12 5.47 1.66 -10.52
N CYS A 13 4.89 1.42 -11.71
CA CYS A 13 3.58 1.97 -12.11
C CYS A 13 2.43 0.94 -12.03
N ASN A 14 2.71 -0.35 -11.84
CA ASN A 14 1.74 -1.44 -12.01
C ASN A 14 1.39 -2.21 -10.71
N THR A 15 1.65 -1.61 -9.55
CA THR A 15 1.21 -2.11 -8.23
C THR A 15 0.22 -1.12 -7.61
N SER A 16 -0.23 -1.37 -6.36
CA SER A 16 -1.17 -0.47 -5.67
C SER A 16 -0.70 0.98 -5.64
N THR A 17 0.53 1.23 -5.17
CA THR A 17 1.12 2.58 -5.11
C THR A 17 1.34 3.19 -6.49
N GLY A 18 1.67 2.36 -7.48
CA GLY A 18 1.80 2.79 -8.87
C GLY A 18 0.46 3.19 -9.48
N ARG A 19 -0.62 2.48 -9.17
CA ARG A 19 -1.98 2.85 -9.60
C ARG A 19 -2.41 4.18 -9.00
N ILE A 20 -2.15 4.41 -7.70
CA ILE A 20 -2.43 5.70 -7.05
C ILE A 20 -1.68 6.83 -7.76
N MET A 21 -0.37 6.67 -8.02
CA MET A 21 0.43 7.63 -8.77
C MET A 21 -0.19 7.95 -10.15
N LEU A 22 -0.60 6.93 -10.91
CA LEU A 22 -1.20 7.14 -12.23
C LEU A 22 -2.61 7.77 -12.18
N GLN A 23 -3.38 7.50 -11.13
CA GLN A 23 -4.67 8.15 -10.88
C GLN A 23 -4.47 9.65 -10.60
N ILE A 24 -3.48 10.00 -9.78
CA ILE A 24 -3.09 11.39 -9.53
C ILE A 24 -2.63 12.06 -10.83
N GLN A 25 -1.82 11.38 -11.66
CA GLN A 25 -1.38 11.91 -12.94
C GLN A 25 -2.56 12.25 -13.83
N LYS A 26 -3.48 11.31 -14.01
CA LYS A 26 -4.67 11.50 -14.83
C LYS A 26 -5.51 12.68 -14.34
N ALA A 27 -5.79 12.76 -13.05
CA ALA A 27 -6.55 13.86 -12.46
C ALA A 27 -5.82 15.22 -12.61
N ALA A 28 -4.49 15.25 -12.47
CA ALA A 28 -3.70 16.45 -12.69
C ALA A 28 -3.73 16.90 -14.16
N GLU A 29 -3.63 15.98 -15.11
CA GLU A 29 -3.74 16.27 -16.55
C GLU A 29 -5.13 16.82 -16.90
N GLU A 30 -6.20 16.25 -16.34
CA GLU A 30 -7.57 16.73 -16.48
C GLU A 30 -7.75 18.15 -15.89
N ARG A 31 -7.02 18.50 -14.83
CA ARG A 31 -6.97 19.85 -14.23
C ARG A 31 -6.05 20.81 -14.98
N GLY A 32 -5.38 20.36 -16.05
CA GLY A 32 -4.54 21.18 -16.92
C GLY A 32 -3.06 21.22 -16.57
N TYR A 33 -2.57 20.36 -15.68
CA TYR A 33 -1.13 20.18 -15.42
C TYR A 33 -0.45 19.46 -16.60
N GLU A 34 0.82 19.76 -16.81
CA GLU A 34 1.73 18.91 -17.58
C GLU A 34 2.38 17.91 -16.62
N ALA A 35 1.89 16.66 -16.62
CA ALA A 35 2.32 15.67 -15.66
C ALA A 35 3.20 14.59 -16.29
N LEU A 36 4.29 14.21 -15.59
CA LEU A 36 5.23 13.17 -15.97
C LEU A 36 5.49 12.24 -14.77
N SER A 37 5.27 10.94 -14.94
CA SER A 37 5.66 9.93 -13.94
C SER A 37 7.00 9.28 -14.27
N LEU A 38 7.87 9.16 -13.26
CA LEU A 38 9.20 8.54 -13.38
C LEU A 38 9.26 7.31 -12.46
N VAL A 39 9.54 6.14 -13.04
CA VAL A 39 9.54 4.89 -12.29
C VAL A 39 10.87 4.14 -12.40
N GLY A 40 11.25 3.50 -11.29
CA GLY A 40 12.53 2.80 -11.21
C GLY A 40 12.56 1.50 -11.98
N ARG A 41 11.46 0.74 -11.99
CA ARG A 41 11.45 -0.67 -12.41
C ARG A 41 10.19 -1.04 -13.20
N ARG A 42 10.22 -2.25 -13.79
CA ARG A 42 9.17 -2.89 -14.57
C ARG A 42 8.87 -2.18 -15.90
N LYS A 43 8.00 -2.77 -16.70
CA LYS A 43 7.55 -2.20 -17.97
C LYS A 43 6.54 -1.10 -17.69
N VAL A 44 6.62 -0.03 -18.46
CA VAL A 44 5.70 1.11 -18.42
C VAL A 44 4.67 0.92 -19.54
N PRO A 45 3.38 1.26 -19.32
CA PRO A 45 2.38 1.30 -20.40
C PRO A 45 2.73 2.36 -21.44
N ASP A 46 2.49 2.07 -22.71
CA ASP A 46 2.86 2.94 -23.83
C ASP A 46 1.92 4.19 -23.95
N ASN A 47 0.73 4.12 -23.38
CA ASN A 47 -0.33 5.15 -23.51
C ASN A 47 -0.34 6.18 -22.37
N ILE A 48 0.67 6.20 -21.49
CA ILE A 48 0.75 7.10 -20.34
C ILE A 48 2.10 7.82 -20.38
N ASN A 49 2.10 9.12 -20.04
CA ASN A 49 3.34 9.90 -19.92
C ASN A 49 4.13 9.47 -18.67
N CYS A 50 4.70 8.27 -18.76
CA CYS A 50 5.48 7.64 -17.71
C CYS A 50 6.79 7.11 -18.32
N LYS A 51 7.92 7.36 -17.67
CA LYS A 51 9.25 6.95 -18.14
C LYS A 51 9.95 6.08 -17.10
N LYS A 52 10.56 4.99 -17.55
CA LYS A 52 11.43 4.16 -16.72
C LYS A 52 12.84 4.77 -16.69
N ILE A 53 13.35 5.01 -15.47
CA ILE A 53 14.70 5.57 -15.25
C ILE A 53 15.75 4.52 -14.92
N GLY A 54 15.36 3.41 -14.25
CA GLY A 54 16.26 2.37 -13.78
C GLY A 54 16.62 1.33 -14.84
N ASN A 55 17.67 0.56 -14.57
CA ASN A 55 18.11 -0.57 -15.38
C ASN A 55 18.43 -1.79 -14.51
N GLY A 56 18.54 -2.97 -15.13
CA GLY A 56 18.74 -4.24 -14.42
C GLY A 56 20.07 -4.35 -13.69
N VAL A 57 21.15 -3.84 -14.26
CA VAL A 57 22.49 -3.89 -13.65
C VAL A 57 22.51 -3.07 -12.36
N SER A 58 22.06 -1.82 -12.43
CA SER A 58 21.97 -0.95 -11.25
C SER A 58 21.07 -1.53 -10.16
N PHE A 59 19.97 -2.18 -10.55
CA PHE A 59 19.06 -2.85 -9.62
C PHE A 59 19.78 -3.97 -8.84
N TRP A 60 20.45 -4.89 -9.51
CA TRP A 60 21.10 -6.02 -8.85
C TRP A 60 22.29 -5.61 -7.98
N ILE A 61 23.06 -4.60 -8.42
CA ILE A 61 24.11 -4.00 -7.57
C ILE A 61 23.49 -3.41 -6.30
N HIS A 62 22.37 -2.69 -6.42
CA HIS A 62 21.70 -2.10 -5.26
C HIS A 62 21.13 -3.18 -4.33
N VAL A 63 20.54 -4.25 -4.87
CA VAL A 63 20.11 -5.41 -4.07
C VAL A 63 21.30 -5.99 -3.30
N ALA A 64 22.43 -6.24 -3.95
CA ALA A 64 23.62 -6.77 -3.30
C ALA A 64 24.13 -5.86 -2.16
N ILE A 65 24.22 -4.55 -2.39
CA ILE A 65 24.61 -3.56 -1.39
C ILE A 65 23.66 -3.59 -0.18
N THR A 66 22.35 -3.70 -0.43
CA THR A 66 21.35 -3.79 0.63
C THR A 66 21.48 -5.09 1.41
N THR A 67 21.52 -6.23 0.70
CA THR A 67 21.51 -7.55 1.32
C THR A 67 22.80 -7.83 2.11
N LEU A 68 23.94 -7.34 1.68
CA LEU A 68 25.21 -7.56 2.35
C LEU A 68 25.50 -6.54 3.44
N PHE A 69 25.17 -5.27 3.21
CA PHE A 69 25.62 -4.16 4.05
C PHE A 69 24.49 -3.35 4.69
N ASP A 70 23.23 -3.78 4.53
CA ASP A 70 22.05 -3.06 5.02
C ASP A 70 22.00 -1.58 4.54
N ARG A 71 22.38 -1.34 3.27
CA ARG A 71 22.44 0.00 2.68
C ARG A 71 21.35 0.24 1.63
N HIS A 72 20.10 0.05 2.05
CA HIS A 72 18.93 0.32 1.20
C HIS A 72 18.78 1.82 0.94
N GLY A 73 18.72 2.19 -0.33
CA GLY A 73 18.69 3.61 -0.73
C GLY A 73 20.04 4.22 -1.02
N TYR A 74 21.15 3.47 -0.97
CA TYR A 74 22.50 3.99 -1.25
C TYR A 74 23.07 3.55 -2.61
N GLY A 75 22.43 2.61 -3.29
CA GLY A 75 22.81 2.20 -4.64
C GLY A 75 22.27 3.13 -5.73
N SER A 76 22.39 2.68 -7.00
CA SER A 76 21.75 3.35 -8.16
C SER A 76 22.16 4.80 -8.41
N PHE A 77 23.43 5.14 -8.12
CA PHE A 77 23.96 6.50 -8.21
C PHE A 77 23.80 7.13 -9.61
N LEU A 78 24.18 6.40 -10.68
CA LEU A 78 24.08 6.90 -12.06
C LEU A 78 22.63 7.08 -12.50
N VAL A 79 21.74 6.21 -12.04
CA VAL A 79 20.29 6.32 -12.29
C VAL A 79 19.75 7.61 -11.64
N THR A 80 20.17 7.89 -10.42
CA THR A 80 19.75 9.10 -9.70
C THR A 80 20.32 10.37 -10.34
N LYS A 81 21.57 10.37 -10.81
CA LYS A 81 22.11 11.50 -11.61
C LYS A 81 21.30 11.76 -12.87
N ARG A 82 20.88 10.70 -13.57
CA ARG A 82 20.00 10.81 -14.73
C ARG A 82 18.63 11.37 -14.36
N LEU A 83 18.05 10.91 -13.26
CA LEU A 83 16.79 11.45 -12.74
C LEU A 83 16.90 12.94 -12.46
N ILE A 84 17.94 13.39 -11.74
CA ILE A 84 18.16 14.80 -11.43
C ILE A 84 18.33 15.62 -12.71
N LYS A 85 19.02 15.08 -13.73
CA LYS A 85 19.14 15.75 -15.03
C LYS A 85 17.77 15.93 -15.70
N ILE A 86 16.89 14.91 -15.65
CA ILE A 86 15.52 15.02 -16.18
C ILE A 86 14.74 16.09 -15.41
N ILE A 87 14.79 16.08 -14.07
CA ILE A 87 14.11 17.09 -13.24
C ILE A 87 14.59 18.52 -13.60
N LYS A 88 15.91 18.72 -13.76
CA LYS A 88 16.46 20.04 -14.16
C LYS A 88 16.00 20.48 -15.55
N GLN A 89 15.88 19.54 -16.50
CA GLN A 89 15.43 19.84 -17.88
C GLN A 89 13.93 20.17 -17.93
N GLU A 90 13.12 19.41 -17.20
CA GLU A 90 11.66 19.62 -17.14
C GLU A 90 11.29 20.85 -16.31
N ASN A 91 12.14 21.21 -15.32
CA ASN A 91 11.93 22.34 -14.40
C ASN A 91 10.52 22.35 -13.79
N PRO A 92 10.12 21.31 -13.03
CA PRO A 92 8.76 21.19 -12.53
C PRO A 92 8.47 22.17 -11.38
N ASP A 93 7.21 22.61 -11.32
CA ASP A 93 6.68 23.39 -10.20
C ASP A 93 6.49 22.51 -8.96
N ILE A 94 6.15 21.24 -9.21
CA ILE A 94 5.80 20.26 -8.17
C ILE A 94 6.55 18.94 -8.42
N ILE A 95 7.14 18.41 -7.36
CA ILE A 95 7.58 17.00 -7.32
C ILE A 95 6.76 16.28 -6.26
N HIS A 96 6.12 15.16 -6.66
CA HIS A 96 5.40 14.29 -5.75
C HIS A 96 6.12 12.94 -5.63
N LEU A 97 6.63 12.65 -4.45
CA LEU A 97 7.32 11.41 -4.12
C LEU A 97 6.32 10.39 -3.59
N HIS A 98 6.46 9.14 -4.03
CA HIS A 98 5.80 7.98 -3.45
C HIS A 98 6.86 7.06 -2.82
N ASN A 99 6.92 5.78 -3.18
CA ASN A 99 7.96 4.88 -2.69
C ASN A 99 9.30 5.19 -3.36
N ILE A 100 10.18 5.87 -2.65
CA ILE A 100 11.56 6.18 -3.08
C ILE A 100 12.55 5.06 -2.77
N HIS A 101 12.13 4.07 -2.01
CA HIS A 101 12.85 2.81 -1.78
C HIS A 101 12.50 1.77 -2.88
N GLY A 102 13.18 0.62 -2.90
CA GLY A 102 12.95 -0.42 -3.92
C GLY A 102 14.07 -0.56 -4.94
N TYR A 103 15.29 -0.27 -4.54
CA TYR A 103 16.54 -0.56 -5.25
C TYR A 103 16.75 0.22 -6.55
N TYR A 104 16.33 1.48 -6.64
CA TYR A 104 16.45 2.26 -7.87
C TYR A 104 16.96 3.69 -7.71
N LEU A 105 17.05 4.20 -6.48
CA LEU A 105 17.52 5.56 -6.17
C LEU A 105 18.65 5.56 -5.16
N CYS A 106 19.61 6.45 -5.37
CA CYS A 106 20.55 6.89 -4.36
C CYS A 106 19.90 8.05 -3.59
N VAL A 107 19.31 7.73 -2.46
CA VAL A 107 18.51 8.66 -1.65
C VAL A 107 19.34 9.86 -1.17
N PRO A 108 20.58 9.68 -0.62
CA PRO A 108 21.42 10.81 -0.24
C PRO A 108 21.60 11.85 -1.36
N LEU A 109 21.93 11.38 -2.57
CA LEU A 109 22.17 12.25 -3.72
C LEU A 109 20.91 13.01 -4.15
N LEU A 110 19.75 12.33 -4.14
CA LEU A 110 18.49 12.95 -4.52
C LEU A 110 18.07 14.03 -3.52
N PHE A 111 18.20 13.76 -2.22
CA PHE A 111 17.79 14.70 -1.18
C PHE A 111 18.78 15.85 -1.01
N GLU A 112 20.07 15.64 -1.30
CA GLU A 112 21.04 16.74 -1.43
C GLU A 112 20.61 17.72 -2.53
N TYR A 113 20.19 17.22 -3.69
CA TYR A 113 19.64 18.05 -4.77
C TYR A 113 18.37 18.80 -4.32
N PHE A 114 17.44 18.13 -3.61
CA PHE A 114 16.23 18.79 -3.12
C PHE A 114 16.53 19.90 -2.11
N LYS A 115 17.52 19.73 -1.25
CA LYS A 115 17.91 20.75 -0.27
C LYS A 115 18.56 21.98 -0.90
N ASN A 116 19.44 21.75 -1.86
CA ASN A 116 20.35 22.79 -2.33
C ASN A 116 19.88 23.46 -3.62
N GLU A 117 19.21 22.74 -4.50
CA GLU A 117 18.98 23.22 -5.86
C GLU A 117 17.50 23.32 -6.24
N PHE A 118 16.64 22.39 -5.80
CA PHE A 118 15.22 22.39 -6.17
C PHE A 118 14.47 23.55 -5.48
N LYS A 119 13.72 24.32 -6.26
CA LYS A 119 13.00 25.51 -5.78
C LYS A 119 11.48 25.34 -5.77
N GLY A 120 10.98 24.26 -6.40
CA GLY A 120 9.57 23.94 -6.43
C GLY A 120 9.06 23.32 -5.12
N ARG A 121 7.82 22.88 -5.12
CA ARG A 121 7.19 22.25 -3.95
C ARG A 121 7.37 20.75 -3.96
N LEU A 122 7.61 20.19 -2.80
CA LEU A 122 7.73 18.77 -2.57
C LEU A 122 6.48 18.25 -1.85
N PHE A 123 5.88 17.21 -2.40
CA PHE A 123 4.87 16.39 -1.72
C PHE A 123 5.41 14.98 -1.60
N TRP A 124 5.16 14.32 -0.48
CA TRP A 124 5.60 12.96 -0.29
C TRP A 124 4.48 12.12 0.34
N THR A 125 3.87 11.26 -0.46
CA THR A 125 2.89 10.29 0.08
C THR A 125 3.61 9.10 0.69
N PHE A 126 3.40 8.89 1.99
CA PHE A 126 3.88 7.72 2.69
C PHE A 126 2.91 6.56 2.49
N HIS A 127 3.42 5.46 1.97
CA HIS A 127 2.68 4.22 1.79
C HIS A 127 3.10 3.12 2.78
N ASP A 128 4.17 3.35 3.50
CA ASP A 128 4.73 2.52 4.56
C ASP A 128 5.60 3.36 5.51
N CYS A 129 6.20 2.72 6.51
CA CYS A 129 6.97 3.40 7.54
C CYS A 129 8.48 3.50 7.23
N TRP A 130 8.95 3.06 6.06
CA TRP A 130 10.37 3.08 5.72
C TRP A 130 11.04 4.46 5.85
N PRO A 131 10.40 5.59 5.53
CA PRO A 131 11.02 6.89 5.68
C PRO A 131 11.45 7.21 7.13
N MET A 132 10.76 6.67 8.12
CA MET A 132 10.94 7.01 9.54
C MET A 132 11.81 6.01 10.32
N THR A 133 12.17 4.88 9.70
CA THR A 133 12.93 3.79 10.35
C THR A 133 14.35 3.72 9.84
N GLY A 134 15.21 3.01 10.56
CA GLY A 134 16.58 2.74 10.10
C GLY A 134 16.68 1.61 9.08
N HIS A 135 15.66 0.74 8.99
CA HIS A 135 15.69 -0.44 8.13
C HIS A 135 14.31 -0.75 7.54
N CYS A 136 13.38 -1.23 8.36
CA CYS A 136 12.14 -1.87 7.96
C CYS A 136 11.06 -0.90 7.43
N ALA A 137 10.15 -1.43 6.63
CA ALA A 137 8.96 -0.72 6.17
C ALA A 137 7.74 -0.94 7.09
N TYR A 138 7.79 -1.99 7.93
CA TYR A 138 6.74 -2.39 8.85
C TYR A 138 7.37 -2.83 10.17
N PHE A 139 6.76 -2.49 11.31
CA PHE A 139 7.33 -2.77 12.63
C PHE A 139 6.31 -3.19 13.69
N THR A 140 5.00 -3.12 13.41
CA THR A 140 3.94 -3.40 14.36
C THR A 140 3.95 -4.88 14.79
N GLU A 141 4.14 -5.82 13.85
CA GLU A 141 4.22 -7.26 14.14
C GLU A 141 5.37 -7.58 15.13
N ALA A 142 6.49 -6.87 15.02
CA ALA A 142 7.63 -7.02 15.91
C ALA A 142 7.48 -6.24 17.22
N GLY A 143 6.43 -5.46 17.41
CA GLY A 143 6.24 -4.57 18.58
C GLY A 143 7.37 -3.58 18.76
N CYS A 144 8.05 -3.17 17.69
CA CYS A 144 9.24 -2.35 17.76
C CYS A 144 8.91 -0.86 17.84
N GLU A 145 9.39 -0.20 18.88
CA GLU A 145 9.23 1.25 19.08
C GLU A 145 10.54 2.06 18.94
N ARG A 146 11.64 1.40 18.57
CA ARG A 146 12.98 2.02 18.49
C ARG A 146 13.04 3.15 17.48
N TRP A 147 12.21 3.12 16.43
CA TRP A 147 12.11 4.17 15.41
C TRP A 147 11.74 5.57 15.97
N LYS A 148 11.13 5.64 17.15
CA LYS A 148 10.76 6.93 17.80
C LYS A 148 11.99 7.74 18.23
N SER A 149 13.04 7.10 18.71
CA SER A 149 14.23 7.75 19.27
C SER A 149 15.53 7.41 18.56
N GLY A 150 15.59 6.26 17.88
CA GLY A 150 16.78 5.81 17.15
C GLY A 150 16.73 4.29 16.94
N CYS A 151 16.92 3.83 15.70
CA CYS A 151 16.96 2.39 15.41
C CYS A 151 18.31 1.79 15.79
N PHE A 152 18.28 0.54 16.29
CA PHE A 152 19.45 -0.30 16.58
C PHE A 152 19.01 -1.75 16.71
N GLU A 153 19.89 -2.73 16.44
CA GLU A 153 19.58 -4.17 16.53
C GLU A 153 18.21 -4.52 15.98
N CYS A 154 18.02 -4.29 14.67
CA CYS A 154 16.71 -4.34 14.03
C CYS A 154 16.09 -5.75 14.11
N PRO A 155 14.93 -5.95 14.79
CA PRO A 155 14.28 -7.26 14.88
C PRO A 155 13.78 -7.74 13.49
N ASN A 156 13.54 -6.82 12.58
CA ASN A 156 13.04 -7.11 11.23
C ASN A 156 14.13 -7.14 10.16
N LYS A 157 15.40 -7.33 10.53
CA LYS A 157 16.55 -7.34 9.60
C LYS A 157 16.36 -8.34 8.44
N ASN A 158 15.70 -9.45 8.71
CA ASN A 158 15.44 -10.52 7.73
C ASN A 158 14.15 -10.33 6.92
N GLN A 159 13.39 -9.26 7.20
CA GLN A 159 12.22 -8.84 6.42
C GLN A 159 12.62 -7.75 5.42
N TYR A 160 11.68 -7.32 4.56
CA TYR A 160 11.95 -6.28 3.58
C TYR A 160 12.31 -4.92 4.22
N PRO A 161 13.43 -4.32 3.78
CA PRO A 161 14.46 -4.77 2.84
C PRO A 161 15.43 -5.75 3.52
N VAL A 162 15.59 -6.96 2.97
CA VAL A 162 16.39 -8.02 3.61
C VAL A 162 17.86 -7.64 3.72
N SER A 163 18.44 -7.79 4.93
CA SER A 163 19.90 -7.75 5.17
C SER A 163 20.36 -9.04 5.86
N LEU A 164 21.33 -9.72 5.26
CA LEU A 164 21.82 -11.02 5.74
C LEU A 164 23.03 -10.90 6.66
N LEU A 165 23.97 -10.01 6.34
CA LEU A 165 25.26 -9.94 7.04
C LEU A 165 25.28 -8.83 8.09
N MET A 166 24.98 -7.60 7.71
CA MET A 166 25.10 -6.44 8.59
C MET A 166 23.76 -5.95 9.10
N ASP A 167 23.76 -5.29 10.23
CA ASP A 167 22.70 -4.43 10.72
C ASP A 167 23.25 -3.00 10.79
N ALA A 168 22.89 -2.19 9.81
CA ALA A 168 23.26 -0.79 9.77
C ALA A 168 22.08 0.13 10.18
N SER A 169 21.07 -0.42 10.86
CA SER A 169 19.83 0.32 11.21
C SER A 169 20.11 1.61 11.99
N THR A 170 21.06 1.60 12.91
CA THR A 170 21.48 2.82 13.65
C THR A 170 21.99 3.91 12.70
N GLN A 171 22.95 3.56 11.85
CA GLN A 171 23.54 4.55 10.95
C GLN A 171 22.55 4.99 9.87
N ASN A 172 21.74 4.06 9.37
CA ASN A 172 20.68 4.40 8.40
C ASN A 172 19.62 5.34 8.99
N TYR A 173 19.25 5.15 10.26
CA TYR A 173 18.33 6.05 10.95
C TYR A 173 18.90 7.47 11.06
N ILE A 174 20.14 7.61 11.54
CA ILE A 174 20.84 8.89 11.64
C ILE A 174 20.93 9.57 10.27
N ASN A 175 21.35 8.81 9.26
CA ASN A 175 21.50 9.31 7.91
C ASN A 175 20.16 9.75 7.30
N LYS A 176 19.09 8.94 7.42
CA LYS A 176 17.74 9.29 6.93
C LYS A 176 17.22 10.54 7.63
N LYS A 177 17.38 10.65 8.95
CA LYS A 177 17.06 11.88 9.69
C LYS A 177 17.77 13.08 9.07
N ASN A 178 19.06 12.97 8.79
CA ASN A 178 19.83 14.05 8.17
C ASN A 178 19.37 14.35 6.73
N PHE A 179 19.01 13.33 5.92
CA PHE A 179 18.60 13.57 4.53
C PHE A 179 17.19 14.14 4.45
N PHE A 180 16.25 13.63 5.25
CA PHE A 180 14.83 13.94 5.14
C PHE A 180 14.40 15.16 5.95
N THR A 181 15.24 15.67 6.86
CA THR A 181 14.96 16.91 7.57
C THR A 181 15.54 18.13 6.84
N ASP A 182 15.04 19.33 7.16
CA ASP A 182 15.46 20.63 6.60
C ASP A 182 15.21 20.80 5.08
N LEU A 183 14.20 20.10 4.57
CA LEU A 183 13.66 20.32 3.23
C LEU A 183 12.70 21.52 3.26
N LYS A 184 12.89 22.43 2.30
CA LYS A 184 11.95 23.54 2.13
C LYS A 184 10.71 23.05 1.40
N HIS A 185 9.55 23.56 1.82
CA HIS A 185 8.26 23.32 1.13
C HIS A 185 7.88 21.85 0.97
N LEU A 186 8.29 20.96 1.89
CA LEU A 186 7.81 19.59 1.94
C LEU A 186 6.49 19.52 2.69
N VAL A 187 5.50 18.84 2.09
CA VAL A 187 4.25 18.41 2.72
C VAL A 187 4.19 16.89 2.67
N ILE A 188 3.91 16.27 3.81
CA ILE A 188 3.73 14.82 3.92
C ILE A 188 2.24 14.52 3.75
N ILE A 189 1.93 13.54 2.90
CA ILE A 189 0.59 13.01 2.71
C ILE A 189 0.55 11.59 3.27
N VAL A 190 -0.46 11.30 4.07
CA VAL A 190 -0.67 9.96 4.65
C VAL A 190 -2.11 9.50 4.41
N PRO A 191 -2.36 8.19 4.21
CA PRO A 191 -3.69 7.69 3.90
C PRO A 191 -4.60 7.48 5.12
N SER A 192 -4.11 7.64 6.35
CA SER A 192 -4.84 7.32 7.59
C SER A 192 -4.35 8.17 8.77
N GLN A 193 -5.20 8.30 9.79
CA GLN A 193 -4.83 8.90 11.07
C GLN A 193 -3.73 8.10 11.76
N TRP A 194 -3.81 6.77 11.74
CA TRP A 194 -2.77 5.89 12.31
C TRP A 194 -1.37 6.21 11.79
N LEU A 195 -1.23 6.41 10.46
CA LEU A 195 0.09 6.75 9.91
C LEU A 195 0.48 8.21 10.21
N ALA A 196 -0.49 9.13 10.30
CA ALA A 196 -0.23 10.50 10.76
C ALA A 196 0.35 10.51 12.18
N ASP A 197 -0.27 9.78 13.11
CA ASP A 197 0.19 9.66 14.50
C ASP A 197 1.62 9.08 14.59
N ILE A 198 1.97 8.17 13.68
CA ILE A 198 3.35 7.64 13.57
C ILE A 198 4.32 8.71 13.07
N VAL A 199 3.94 9.46 12.03
CA VAL A 199 4.79 10.55 11.50
C VAL A 199 5.01 11.61 12.58
N GLU A 200 3.99 11.98 13.35
CA GLU A 200 4.06 12.96 14.44
C GLU A 200 5.01 12.51 15.56
N GLN A 201 5.13 11.21 15.82
CA GLN A 201 6.05 10.66 16.80
C GLN A 201 7.49 10.46 16.26
N SER A 202 7.73 10.71 14.96
CA SER A 202 9.02 10.52 14.31
C SER A 202 9.81 11.83 14.16
N TYR A 203 11.03 11.74 13.63
CA TYR A 203 11.83 12.92 13.27
C TYR A 203 11.25 13.73 12.09
N MET A 204 10.17 13.25 11.46
CA MET A 204 9.48 13.95 10.37
C MET A 204 8.36 14.89 10.86
N ASN A 205 8.10 14.95 12.16
CA ASN A 205 6.99 15.68 12.79
C ASN A 205 6.99 17.21 12.55
N LYS A 206 8.06 17.77 12.05
CA LYS A 206 8.16 19.22 11.76
C LYS A 206 7.55 19.64 10.42
N TYR A 207 7.13 18.69 9.60
CA TYR A 207 6.49 18.98 8.32
C TYR A 207 4.96 18.99 8.45
N PRO A 208 4.26 19.81 7.65
CA PRO A 208 2.82 19.69 7.54
C PRO A 208 2.43 18.26 7.12
N ILE A 209 1.44 17.69 7.81
CA ILE A 209 0.90 16.36 7.53
C ILE A 209 -0.54 16.53 7.07
N GLU A 210 -0.86 16.03 5.89
CA GLU A 210 -2.21 16.03 5.33
C GLU A 210 -2.72 14.59 5.21
N ILE A 211 -3.88 14.33 5.79
CA ILE A 211 -4.52 13.01 5.75
C ILE A 211 -5.42 12.97 4.51
N ILE A 212 -5.00 12.20 3.50
CA ILE A 212 -5.77 12.02 2.28
C ILE A 212 -5.91 10.51 2.04
N PRO A 213 -7.07 9.92 2.29
CA PRO A 213 -7.31 8.50 2.06
C PRO A 213 -7.05 8.09 0.61
N ASN A 214 -6.57 6.88 0.40
CA ASN A 214 -6.47 6.32 -0.94
C ASN A 214 -7.87 6.15 -1.55
N GLY A 215 -8.04 6.62 -2.78
CA GLY A 215 -9.32 6.56 -3.46
C GLY A 215 -9.62 5.21 -4.10
N ILE A 216 -10.90 4.83 -4.10
CA ILE A 216 -11.43 3.66 -4.81
C ILE A 216 -12.35 4.09 -5.97
N ASP A 217 -12.23 3.40 -7.09
CA ASP A 217 -13.11 3.58 -8.26
C ASP A 217 -14.43 2.84 -8.02
N LEU A 218 -15.45 3.57 -7.59
CA LEU A 218 -16.78 3.02 -7.27
C LEU A 218 -17.59 2.64 -8.55
N ASP A 219 -17.22 3.16 -9.71
CA ASP A 219 -17.82 2.74 -10.99
C ASP A 219 -17.37 1.30 -11.31
N ARG A 220 -16.21 0.92 -10.85
CA ARG A 220 -15.64 -0.44 -11.01
C ARG A 220 -15.95 -1.36 -9.86
N PHE A 221 -15.73 -0.91 -8.63
CA PHE A 221 -15.98 -1.70 -7.42
C PHE A 221 -17.38 -1.41 -6.90
N HIS A 222 -18.33 -2.19 -7.33
CA HIS A 222 -19.71 -2.19 -6.87
C HIS A 222 -20.26 -3.62 -6.89
N TYR A 223 -21.40 -3.84 -6.24
CA TYR A 223 -21.99 -5.15 -6.17
C TYR A 223 -22.34 -5.71 -7.56
N THR A 224 -21.61 -6.74 -7.98
CA THR A 224 -21.81 -7.41 -9.27
C THR A 224 -21.36 -8.86 -9.16
N ILE A 225 -22.26 -9.80 -9.40
CA ILE A 225 -21.97 -11.24 -9.42
C ILE A 225 -21.96 -11.73 -10.87
N ASP A 226 -20.87 -12.42 -11.24
CA ASP A 226 -20.75 -13.16 -12.48
C ASP A 226 -20.64 -14.66 -12.14
N ALA A 227 -21.70 -15.42 -12.45
CA ALA A 227 -21.75 -16.85 -12.18
C ALA A 227 -20.65 -17.65 -12.89
N GLN A 228 -20.21 -17.19 -14.06
CA GLN A 228 -19.11 -17.84 -14.80
C GLN A 228 -17.78 -17.73 -14.04
N VAL A 229 -17.56 -16.64 -13.31
CA VAL A 229 -16.37 -16.45 -12.45
C VAL A 229 -16.42 -17.44 -11.29
N ILE A 230 -17.58 -17.62 -10.65
CA ILE A 230 -17.74 -18.54 -9.53
C ILE A 230 -17.49 -19.97 -9.98
N GLU A 231 -18.06 -20.37 -11.12
CA GLU A 231 -17.84 -21.67 -11.74
C GLU A 231 -16.37 -21.89 -12.17
N LYS A 232 -15.75 -20.88 -12.83
CA LYS A 232 -14.35 -20.91 -13.27
C LYS A 232 -13.38 -21.29 -12.15
N TYR A 233 -13.62 -20.76 -10.95
CA TYR A 233 -12.76 -21.02 -9.79
C TYR A 233 -13.20 -22.22 -8.94
N GLY A 234 -14.22 -22.97 -9.37
CA GLY A 234 -14.73 -24.16 -8.68
C GLY A 234 -15.38 -23.85 -7.32
N ILE A 235 -15.90 -22.63 -7.17
CA ILE A 235 -16.60 -22.19 -5.96
C ILE A 235 -18.01 -22.79 -5.98
N LYS A 236 -18.40 -23.42 -4.87
CA LYS A 236 -19.69 -24.11 -4.75
C LYS A 236 -20.80 -23.12 -4.42
N ASN A 237 -21.90 -23.16 -5.18
CA ASN A 237 -23.03 -22.25 -5.00
C ASN A 237 -23.83 -22.49 -3.71
N ASP A 238 -23.71 -23.66 -3.10
CA ASP A 238 -24.37 -24.04 -1.85
C ASP A 238 -23.55 -23.67 -0.60
N LYS A 239 -22.39 -23.04 -0.76
CA LYS A 239 -21.51 -22.66 0.33
C LYS A 239 -21.46 -21.14 0.55
N MET A 240 -21.35 -20.75 1.80
CA MET A 240 -21.07 -19.37 2.19
C MET A 240 -19.58 -19.09 2.08
N ILE A 241 -19.20 -18.06 1.31
CA ILE A 241 -17.81 -17.77 1.01
C ILE A 241 -17.20 -16.90 2.11
N ILE A 242 -16.09 -17.36 2.69
CA ILE A 242 -15.16 -16.58 3.50
C ILE A 242 -13.98 -16.20 2.60
N LEU A 243 -13.85 -14.92 2.28
CA LEU A 243 -12.88 -14.43 1.30
C LEU A 243 -11.68 -13.76 1.97
N GLY A 244 -10.48 -14.11 1.53
CA GLY A 244 -9.24 -13.40 1.82
C GLY A 244 -8.54 -12.98 0.53
N VAL A 245 -8.04 -11.73 0.48
CA VAL A 245 -7.33 -11.20 -0.70
C VAL A 245 -6.06 -10.50 -0.27
N ALA A 246 -4.94 -10.88 -0.87
CA ALA A 246 -3.66 -10.18 -0.72
C ALA A 246 -2.91 -10.16 -2.05
N ASN A 247 -2.06 -9.14 -2.26
CA ASN A 247 -1.16 -9.15 -3.42
C ASN A 247 -0.02 -10.17 -3.25
N VAL A 248 0.45 -10.31 -2.01
CA VAL A 248 1.43 -11.33 -1.57
C VAL A 248 1.05 -11.71 -0.13
N TRP A 249 0.93 -12.98 0.13
CA TRP A 249 0.68 -13.51 1.47
C TRP A 249 2.00 -13.65 2.24
N GLU A 250 2.44 -12.57 2.88
CA GLU A 250 3.51 -12.52 3.86
C GLU A 250 2.96 -12.82 5.27
N SER A 251 3.84 -13.05 6.28
CA SER A 251 3.43 -13.36 7.66
C SER A 251 2.40 -12.36 8.20
N ARG A 252 2.71 -11.07 8.07
CA ARG A 252 1.82 -9.99 8.54
C ARG A 252 0.43 -9.94 7.89
N LYS A 253 0.21 -10.65 6.77
CA LYS A 253 -1.08 -10.73 6.08
C LYS A 253 -1.98 -11.84 6.60
N GLY A 254 -1.46 -12.71 7.49
CA GLY A 254 -2.24 -13.67 8.24
C GLY A 254 -2.81 -14.82 7.40
N LEU A 255 -2.03 -15.40 6.48
CA LEU A 255 -2.41 -16.62 5.77
C LEU A 255 -2.72 -17.78 6.75
N ASP A 256 -1.95 -17.86 7.83
CA ASP A 256 -2.09 -18.84 8.90
C ASP A 256 -3.47 -18.79 9.58
N VAL A 257 -4.06 -17.62 9.74
CA VAL A 257 -5.44 -17.47 10.25
C VAL A 257 -6.43 -18.24 9.39
N PHE A 258 -6.33 -18.17 8.07
CA PHE A 258 -7.21 -18.89 7.16
C PHE A 258 -6.96 -20.41 7.20
N LEU A 259 -5.70 -20.84 7.35
CA LEU A 259 -5.35 -22.25 7.51
C LEU A 259 -5.91 -22.82 8.82
N GLU A 260 -5.85 -22.06 9.91
CA GLU A 260 -6.47 -22.49 11.17
C GLU A 260 -8.02 -22.43 11.10
N LEU A 261 -8.60 -21.40 10.51
CA LEU A 261 -10.04 -21.34 10.27
C LEU A 261 -10.55 -22.54 9.47
N SER A 262 -9.80 -22.97 8.46
CA SER A 262 -10.20 -24.10 7.60
C SER A 262 -10.37 -25.44 8.35
N LYS A 263 -9.76 -25.56 9.54
CA LYS A 263 -9.87 -26.76 10.39
C LYS A 263 -11.13 -26.79 11.25
N VAL A 264 -11.77 -25.61 11.44
CA VAL A 264 -12.83 -25.46 12.46
C VAL A 264 -14.12 -24.84 11.94
N VAL A 265 -14.13 -24.25 10.74
CA VAL A 265 -15.38 -23.75 10.11
C VAL A 265 -16.26 -24.90 9.69
N GLY A 266 -17.59 -24.72 9.79
CA GLY A 266 -18.58 -25.71 9.38
C GLY A 266 -18.52 -26.01 7.88
N GLU A 267 -19.14 -27.16 7.50
CA GLU A 267 -19.17 -27.59 6.10
C GLU A 267 -19.96 -26.65 5.19
N GLU A 268 -20.82 -25.81 5.74
CA GLU A 268 -21.56 -24.77 5.01
C GLU A 268 -20.70 -23.62 4.51
N TYR A 269 -19.44 -23.52 4.95
CA TYR A 269 -18.52 -22.48 4.52
C TYR A 269 -17.49 -22.99 3.51
N GLN A 270 -17.04 -22.10 2.65
CA GLN A 270 -15.90 -22.29 1.76
C GLN A 270 -14.94 -21.12 1.86
N ILE A 271 -13.69 -21.40 2.16
CA ILE A 271 -12.63 -20.38 2.19
C ILE A 271 -12.07 -20.20 0.79
N VAL A 272 -11.99 -18.95 0.33
CA VAL A 272 -11.40 -18.57 -0.96
C VAL A 272 -10.30 -17.56 -0.71
N LEU A 273 -9.08 -17.86 -1.20
CA LEU A 273 -7.89 -17.03 -1.03
C LEU A 273 -7.36 -16.57 -2.38
N VAL A 274 -7.28 -15.25 -2.59
CA VAL A 274 -6.72 -14.65 -3.80
C VAL A 274 -5.31 -14.10 -3.52
N GLY A 275 -4.37 -14.34 -4.43
CA GLY A 275 -2.99 -13.86 -4.35
C GLY A 275 -2.01 -14.86 -3.71
N VAL A 276 -2.41 -16.12 -3.55
CA VAL A 276 -1.50 -17.19 -3.12
C VAL A 276 -0.51 -17.52 -4.24
N ASN A 277 0.76 -17.71 -3.89
CA ASN A 277 1.73 -18.21 -4.86
C ASN A 277 1.59 -19.73 -5.07
N LYS A 278 2.24 -20.30 -6.08
CA LYS A 278 2.18 -21.74 -6.42
C LYS A 278 2.53 -22.65 -5.24
N PHE A 279 3.54 -22.27 -4.47
CA PHE A 279 3.97 -23.05 -3.31
C PHE A 279 2.93 -23.01 -2.17
N GLN A 280 2.37 -21.83 -1.90
CA GLN A 280 1.29 -21.68 -0.92
C GLN A 280 0.06 -22.47 -1.36
N LYS A 281 -0.34 -22.31 -2.64
CA LYS A 281 -1.50 -23.01 -3.22
C LYS A 281 -1.36 -24.53 -3.08
N SER A 282 -0.18 -25.11 -3.34
CA SER A 282 0.04 -26.55 -3.23
C SER A 282 -0.07 -27.10 -1.81
N LYS A 283 -0.04 -26.23 -0.81
CA LYS A 283 -0.14 -26.58 0.62
C LYS A 283 -1.52 -26.29 1.23
N LEU A 284 -2.46 -25.72 0.46
CA LEU A 284 -3.79 -25.42 0.96
C LEU A 284 -4.57 -26.71 1.25
N PRO A 285 -5.37 -26.75 2.33
CA PRO A 285 -6.31 -27.81 2.58
C PRO A 285 -7.34 -27.95 1.44
N GLN A 286 -7.92 -29.14 1.28
CA GLN A 286 -8.90 -29.41 0.19
C GLN A 286 -10.17 -28.56 0.25
N ASN A 287 -10.55 -28.07 1.43
CA ASN A 287 -11.70 -27.17 1.64
C ASN A 287 -11.35 -25.68 1.42
N VAL A 288 -10.14 -25.35 0.99
CA VAL A 288 -9.69 -23.98 0.70
C VAL A 288 -9.38 -23.85 -0.79
N ILE A 289 -10.03 -22.91 -1.45
CA ILE A 289 -9.74 -22.56 -2.85
C ILE A 289 -8.64 -21.50 -2.89
N GLY A 290 -7.53 -21.82 -3.56
CA GLY A 290 -6.43 -20.88 -3.80
C GLY A 290 -6.43 -20.37 -5.24
N ILE A 291 -6.51 -19.06 -5.40
CA ILE A 291 -6.42 -18.34 -6.68
C ILE A 291 -5.11 -17.57 -6.69
N GLU A 292 -4.20 -17.87 -7.63
CA GLU A 292 -2.91 -17.19 -7.71
C GLU A 292 -3.08 -15.71 -8.10
N ARG A 293 -3.92 -15.47 -9.10
CA ARG A 293 -4.27 -14.15 -9.59
C ARG A 293 -5.56 -14.24 -10.42
N THR A 294 -6.41 -13.22 -10.34
CA THR A 294 -7.52 -13.06 -11.28
C THR A 294 -6.99 -12.51 -12.61
N ASP A 295 -7.59 -12.93 -13.72
CA ASP A 295 -7.19 -12.47 -15.06
C ASP A 295 -7.62 -11.02 -15.30
N ARG A 296 -8.79 -10.64 -14.76
CA ARG A 296 -9.38 -9.31 -14.87
C ARG A 296 -9.84 -8.82 -13.49
N GLN A 297 -9.98 -7.49 -13.33
CA GLN A 297 -10.48 -6.90 -12.08
C GLN A 297 -11.95 -7.23 -11.83
N GLU A 298 -12.75 -7.37 -12.87
CA GLU A 298 -14.17 -7.74 -12.78
C GLU A 298 -14.36 -9.12 -12.10
N GLU A 299 -13.42 -10.04 -12.29
CA GLU A 299 -13.43 -11.32 -11.57
C GLU A 299 -13.24 -11.11 -10.06
N LEU A 300 -12.35 -10.20 -9.68
CA LEU A 300 -12.14 -9.87 -8.26
C LEU A 300 -13.40 -9.20 -7.66
N VAL A 301 -14.07 -8.31 -8.41
CA VAL A 301 -15.36 -7.71 -8.02
C VAL A 301 -16.41 -8.78 -7.79
N SER A 302 -16.51 -9.77 -8.70
CA SER A 302 -17.45 -10.89 -8.55
C SER A 302 -17.15 -11.73 -7.31
N LEU A 303 -15.87 -12.01 -7.02
CA LEU A 303 -15.48 -12.73 -5.81
C LEU A 303 -15.84 -11.96 -4.53
N TYR A 304 -15.55 -10.65 -4.49
CA TYR A 304 -16.00 -9.82 -3.37
C TYR A 304 -17.52 -9.84 -3.22
N SER A 305 -18.25 -9.60 -4.31
CA SER A 305 -19.71 -9.53 -4.30
C SER A 305 -20.39 -10.85 -3.90
N SER A 306 -19.76 -11.98 -4.19
CA SER A 306 -20.26 -13.30 -3.84
C SER A 306 -19.91 -13.73 -2.41
N ALA A 307 -18.95 -13.05 -1.77
CA ALA A 307 -18.55 -13.40 -0.42
C ALA A 307 -19.62 -13.04 0.61
N MET A 308 -19.81 -13.92 1.59
CA MET A 308 -20.60 -13.63 2.79
C MET A 308 -19.83 -12.65 3.70
N VAL A 309 -18.52 -12.86 3.80
CA VAL A 309 -17.62 -12.03 4.60
C VAL A 309 -16.23 -11.97 3.99
N PHE A 310 -15.61 -10.80 4.06
CA PHE A 310 -14.20 -10.61 3.76
C PHE A 310 -13.40 -10.50 5.06
N ILE A 311 -12.33 -11.27 5.20
CA ILE A 311 -11.46 -11.21 6.38
C ILE A 311 -10.12 -10.60 5.98
N ASN A 312 -9.71 -9.57 6.69
CA ASN A 312 -8.36 -9.01 6.60
C ASN A 312 -7.64 -9.18 7.96
N PRO A 313 -6.91 -10.26 8.15
CA PRO A 313 -6.20 -10.54 9.41
C PRO A 313 -4.82 -9.88 9.47
N SER A 314 -4.57 -8.86 8.64
CA SER A 314 -3.28 -8.16 8.62
C SER A 314 -2.98 -7.48 9.94
N THR A 315 -1.77 -7.69 10.46
CA THR A 315 -1.28 -7.06 11.68
C THR A 315 -0.84 -5.62 11.45
N GLU A 316 -0.51 -5.24 10.20
CA GLU A 316 -0.09 -3.89 9.85
C GLU A 316 -0.54 -3.49 8.44
N GLU A 317 -1.36 -2.46 8.37
CA GLU A 317 -1.83 -1.79 7.15
C GLU A 317 -1.76 -0.28 7.33
N THR A 318 -1.26 0.42 6.32
CA THR A 318 -1.32 1.89 6.32
C THR A 318 -2.65 2.44 5.84
N PHE A 319 -3.48 1.60 5.17
CA PHE A 319 -4.85 1.92 4.75
C PHE A 319 -5.68 0.65 4.52
N SER A 320 -5.30 -0.19 3.60
CA SER A 320 -5.97 -1.41 3.11
C SER A 320 -7.00 -1.19 2.01
N MET A 321 -6.51 -1.11 0.77
CA MET A 321 -7.38 -1.03 -0.41
C MET A 321 -8.33 -2.24 -0.54
N VAL A 322 -7.83 -3.46 -0.25
CA VAL A 322 -8.65 -4.70 -0.36
C VAL A 322 -9.86 -4.70 0.58
N THR A 323 -9.75 -4.05 1.76
CA THR A 323 -10.88 -3.90 2.68
C THR A 323 -11.91 -2.93 2.10
N VAL A 324 -11.48 -1.79 1.55
CA VAL A 324 -12.38 -0.82 0.92
C VAL A 324 -13.01 -1.39 -0.35
N GLU A 325 -12.26 -2.19 -1.15
CA GLU A 325 -12.77 -2.91 -2.32
C GLU A 325 -13.90 -3.88 -1.94
N ALA A 326 -13.72 -4.66 -0.87
CA ALA A 326 -14.76 -5.56 -0.34
C ALA A 326 -16.00 -4.79 0.11
N MET A 327 -15.82 -3.70 0.88
CA MET A 327 -16.92 -2.84 1.33
C MET A 327 -17.66 -2.22 0.16
N ALA A 328 -16.96 -1.72 -0.86
CA ALA A 328 -17.57 -1.14 -2.06
C ALA A 328 -18.45 -2.14 -2.81
N CYS A 329 -18.05 -3.42 -2.82
CA CYS A 329 -18.87 -4.54 -3.33
C CYS A 329 -19.98 -4.98 -2.38
N GLY A 330 -20.20 -4.28 -1.26
CA GLY A 330 -21.24 -4.59 -0.28
C GLY A 330 -20.95 -5.78 0.61
N THR A 331 -19.69 -6.20 0.73
CA THR A 331 -19.30 -7.36 1.53
C THR A 331 -18.85 -6.95 2.92
N PRO A 332 -19.51 -7.45 3.98
CA PRO A 332 -19.09 -7.20 5.35
C PRO A 332 -17.65 -7.63 5.62
N VAL A 333 -16.95 -6.90 6.48
CA VAL A 333 -15.53 -7.12 6.73
C VAL A 333 -15.23 -7.47 8.17
N ILE A 334 -14.23 -8.32 8.39
CA ILE A 334 -13.64 -8.60 9.70
C ILE A 334 -12.18 -8.18 9.64
N VAL A 335 -11.76 -7.32 10.56
CA VAL A 335 -10.40 -6.75 10.61
C VAL A 335 -9.85 -6.79 12.04
N LEU A 336 -8.53 -6.63 12.20
CA LEU A 336 -7.89 -6.52 13.52
C LEU A 336 -7.78 -5.05 13.98
N ASP A 337 -7.83 -4.84 15.30
CA ASP A 337 -7.55 -3.56 15.96
C ASP A 337 -6.03 -3.33 16.14
N THR A 338 -5.28 -3.31 15.04
CA THR A 338 -3.80 -3.27 15.11
C THR A 338 -3.17 -2.07 14.40
N SER A 339 -3.86 -1.50 13.42
CA SER A 339 -3.30 -0.46 12.55
C SER A 339 -4.42 0.35 11.87
N ALA A 340 -4.13 1.02 10.78
CA ALA A 340 -5.09 1.88 10.08
C ALA A 340 -6.36 1.14 9.61
N VAL A 341 -6.34 -0.17 9.45
CA VAL A 341 -7.49 -0.91 8.90
C VAL A 341 -8.75 -0.77 9.76
N LYS A 342 -8.62 -0.60 11.08
CA LYS A 342 -9.76 -0.36 11.97
C LYS A 342 -10.51 0.94 11.69
N GLU A 343 -9.82 1.96 11.17
CA GLU A 343 -10.42 3.27 10.86
C GLU A 343 -11.45 3.17 9.72
N LEU A 344 -11.36 2.11 8.90
CA LEU A 344 -12.25 1.85 7.79
C LEU A 344 -13.62 1.29 8.24
N VAL A 345 -13.67 0.66 9.43
CA VAL A 345 -14.75 -0.24 9.82
C VAL A 345 -15.57 0.33 10.98
N ASN A 346 -16.89 0.30 10.82
CA ASN A 346 -17.87 0.58 11.88
C ASN A 346 -18.90 -0.56 11.95
N GLU A 347 -19.88 -0.44 12.84
CA GLU A 347 -20.92 -1.46 13.07
C GLU A 347 -21.86 -1.73 11.89
N ASP A 348 -21.93 -0.81 10.90
CA ASP A 348 -22.74 -0.96 9.69
C ASP A 348 -22.05 -1.80 8.62
N CYS A 349 -20.72 -1.92 8.65
CA CYS A 349 -19.96 -2.54 7.58
C CYS A 349 -19.08 -3.72 8.02
N GLY A 350 -18.91 -3.95 9.34
CA GLY A 350 -18.05 -5.06 9.75
C GLY A 350 -17.80 -5.16 11.23
N ILE A 351 -16.78 -5.93 11.58
CA ILE A 351 -16.36 -6.19 12.96
C ILE A 351 -14.86 -5.97 13.08
N VAL A 352 -14.47 -5.20 14.11
CA VAL A 352 -13.07 -5.01 14.50
C VAL A 352 -12.76 -5.95 15.67
N LEU A 353 -11.80 -6.85 15.49
CA LEU A 353 -11.37 -7.81 16.51
C LEU A 353 -10.23 -7.23 17.35
N SER A 354 -10.33 -7.36 18.66
CA SER A 354 -9.27 -6.96 19.60
C SER A 354 -8.12 -7.95 19.71
N ASP A 355 -8.28 -9.17 19.16
CA ASP A 355 -7.26 -10.21 19.16
C ASP A 355 -7.34 -11.09 17.90
N SER A 356 -6.29 -11.85 17.64
CA SER A 356 -6.17 -12.74 16.47
C SER A 356 -6.55 -14.21 16.76
N ARG A 357 -7.26 -14.50 17.86
CA ARG A 357 -7.68 -15.87 18.20
C ARG A 357 -8.71 -16.39 17.21
N ILE A 358 -8.58 -17.62 16.80
CA ILE A 358 -9.53 -18.25 15.85
C ILE A 358 -10.96 -18.22 16.36
N THR A 359 -11.17 -18.39 17.67
CA THR A 359 -12.49 -18.29 18.30
C THR A 359 -13.12 -16.91 18.15
N SER A 360 -12.33 -15.84 18.09
CA SER A 360 -12.82 -14.47 17.87
C SER A 360 -13.30 -14.31 16.41
N TYR A 361 -12.56 -14.84 15.43
CA TYR A 361 -13.00 -14.86 14.04
C TYR A 361 -14.28 -15.67 13.84
N LEU A 362 -14.37 -16.87 14.42
CA LEU A 362 -15.57 -17.70 14.33
C LEU A 362 -16.80 -16.96 14.88
N LYS A 363 -16.69 -16.37 16.07
CA LYS A 363 -17.77 -15.57 16.66
C LYS A 363 -18.19 -14.42 15.75
N ALA A 364 -17.22 -13.71 15.13
CA ALA A 364 -17.51 -12.61 14.23
C ALA A 364 -18.20 -13.09 12.94
N ILE A 365 -17.77 -14.22 12.37
CA ILE A 365 -18.40 -14.84 11.20
C ILE A 365 -19.86 -15.18 11.51
N GLU A 366 -20.13 -15.87 12.62
CA GLU A 366 -21.48 -16.23 13.03
C GLU A 366 -22.36 -15.00 13.34
N LEU A 367 -21.76 -13.95 13.92
CA LEU A 367 -22.49 -12.71 14.19
C LEU A 367 -22.88 -11.98 12.89
N ILE A 368 -21.98 -11.92 11.90
CA ILE A 368 -22.28 -11.35 10.57
C ILE A 368 -23.38 -12.16 9.89
N LYS A 369 -23.30 -13.50 9.93
CA LYS A 369 -24.33 -14.41 9.40
C LYS A 369 -25.69 -14.16 10.05
N ALA A 370 -25.73 -14.08 11.38
CA ALA A 370 -26.96 -13.88 12.13
C ALA A 370 -27.59 -12.49 11.94
N LYS A 371 -26.75 -11.44 11.91
CA LYS A 371 -27.20 -10.05 11.69
C LYS A 371 -27.72 -9.81 10.27
N GLY A 372 -27.21 -10.53 9.27
CA GLY A 372 -27.55 -10.29 7.87
C GLY A 372 -27.27 -8.86 7.43
N MET A 373 -26.05 -8.37 7.62
CA MET A 373 -25.66 -6.98 7.29
C MET A 373 -26.09 -6.59 5.88
N PRO A 374 -26.94 -5.55 5.70
CA PRO A 374 -27.41 -5.14 4.39
C PRO A 374 -26.26 -4.64 3.53
N ARG A 375 -26.04 -5.24 2.36
CA ARG A 375 -24.96 -4.91 1.44
C ARG A 375 -24.92 -3.42 1.07
N ALA A 376 -26.09 -2.78 0.93
CA ALA A 376 -26.19 -1.35 0.63
C ALA A 376 -25.61 -0.47 1.76
N LEU A 377 -25.77 -0.84 3.02
CA LEU A 377 -25.17 -0.13 4.14
C LEU A 377 -23.64 -0.30 4.16
N VAL A 378 -23.17 -1.50 3.93
CA VAL A 378 -21.72 -1.78 3.81
C VAL A 378 -21.11 -0.95 2.68
N ALA A 379 -21.71 -0.98 1.48
CA ALA A 379 -21.22 -0.22 0.31
C ALA A 379 -21.24 1.30 0.56
N ARG A 380 -22.22 1.81 1.30
CA ARG A 380 -22.30 3.23 1.67
C ARG A 380 -21.07 3.70 2.45
N GLN A 381 -20.48 2.85 3.28
CA GLN A 381 -19.28 3.20 4.05
C GLN A 381 -18.05 3.39 3.14
N ALA A 382 -17.99 2.73 1.99
CA ALA A 382 -16.91 2.90 1.02
C ALA A 382 -17.00 4.23 0.24
N GLN A 383 -18.18 4.87 0.19
CA GLN A 383 -18.37 6.13 -0.57
C GLN A 383 -17.46 7.26 -0.09
N ARG A 384 -17.13 7.31 1.20
CA ARG A 384 -16.19 8.31 1.76
C ARG A 384 -14.76 8.18 1.22
N TYR A 385 -14.48 7.10 0.50
CA TYR A 385 -13.19 6.82 -0.14
C TYR A 385 -13.29 6.88 -1.67
N GLU A 386 -14.28 7.57 -2.21
CA GLU A 386 -14.44 7.72 -3.66
C GLU A 386 -13.19 8.33 -4.29
N LEU A 387 -12.75 7.75 -5.41
CA LEU A 387 -11.52 8.16 -6.11
C LEU A 387 -11.50 9.66 -6.44
N LYS A 388 -12.61 10.18 -6.95
CA LYS A 388 -12.72 11.60 -7.33
C LYS A 388 -12.46 12.53 -6.15
N GLN A 389 -13.02 12.21 -4.97
CA GLN A 389 -12.82 13.00 -3.75
C GLN A 389 -11.34 13.00 -3.32
N SER A 390 -10.69 11.83 -3.30
CA SER A 390 -9.26 11.73 -2.95
C SER A 390 -8.38 12.50 -3.93
N MET A 391 -8.66 12.41 -5.23
CA MET A 391 -7.93 13.18 -6.26
C MET A 391 -8.13 14.68 -6.11
N GLU A 392 -9.37 15.12 -5.85
CA GLU A 392 -9.70 16.52 -5.61
C GLU A 392 -8.93 17.07 -4.39
N MET A 393 -8.87 16.33 -3.29
CA MET A 393 -8.09 16.72 -2.10
C MET A 393 -6.61 16.91 -2.43
N ILE A 394 -6.00 16.00 -3.21
CA ILE A 394 -4.59 16.10 -3.62
C ILE A 394 -4.36 17.30 -4.52
N LEU A 395 -5.24 17.54 -5.51
CA LEU A 395 -5.08 18.65 -6.43
C LEU A 395 -5.29 20.00 -5.75
N ASN A 396 -6.24 20.10 -4.83
CA ASN A 396 -6.44 21.29 -4.01
C ASN A 396 -5.23 21.56 -3.12
N LEU A 397 -4.60 20.50 -2.60
CA LEU A 397 -3.36 20.60 -1.84
C LEU A 397 -2.20 21.14 -2.70
N TYR A 398 -2.12 20.76 -3.98
CA TYR A 398 -1.16 21.33 -4.92
C TYR A 398 -1.37 22.82 -5.20
N GLU A 399 -2.55 23.34 -4.99
CA GLU A 399 -2.91 24.73 -5.23
C GLU A 399 -2.77 25.62 -3.99
N LYS A 400 -2.81 25.02 -2.78
CA LYS A 400 -2.58 25.77 -1.52
C LYS A 400 -1.19 26.40 -1.51
N ILE A 401 -1.10 27.63 -1.05
CA ILE A 401 0.16 28.33 -0.75
C ILE A 401 0.50 28.03 0.70
N TYR A 402 1.65 27.39 0.92
CA TYR A 402 2.20 27.13 2.26
C TYR A 402 3.34 28.09 2.57
#